data_6c9224812f873a775f8229448999bb91
#
_entry.id   6c9224812f873a775f8229448999bb91
#
_cell.length_a   1.000
_cell.length_b   1.000
_cell.length_c   1.000
_cell.angle_alpha   90.00
_cell.angle_beta   90.00
_cell.angle_gamma   90.00
#
_symmetry.space_group_name_H-M   'P 1'
#
loop_
_entity.id
_entity.type
_entity.pdbx_description
1 polymer ?
#
loop_
_entity_poly.entity_id
_entity_poly.type
_entity_poly.pdbx_seq_one_letter_code
_entity_poly.pdbx_strand_id
1 'polypeptide(L)'
;YVIDPHTAVASHVTHQYQQQSHDTTPTVIVSTASPYKFPETVYHALTNQKVSQIGLPALQQLHDLLGDQLSAGVQALVDQTPRQEKVINPADMETLISKILNLK
;
A
#
# COMPACT_ATOMS: atom_id res chain seq x y z
N TYR A 1 -14.30 4.46 7.08
CA TYR A 1 -13.27 4.57 6.03
C TYR A 1 -11.93 4.10 6.55
N VAL A 2 -11.30 3.17 5.86
CA VAL A 2 -9.96 2.66 6.21
C VAL A 2 -8.92 3.48 5.45
N ILE A 3 -7.90 3.97 6.17
CA ILE A 3 -6.82 4.79 5.64
C ILE A 3 -5.54 3.98 5.48
N ASP A 4 -4.66 4.43 4.60
CA ASP A 4 -3.33 3.83 4.43
C ASP A 4 -2.40 4.17 5.62
N PRO A 5 -1.29 3.44 5.82
CA PRO A 5 -0.41 3.62 6.98
C PRO A 5 0.22 5.03 7.08
N HIS A 6 0.47 5.70 5.95
CA HIS A 6 1.06 7.05 5.97
C HIS A 6 0.03 8.09 6.41
N THR A 7 -1.20 7.98 5.93
CA THR A 7 -2.32 8.79 6.39
C THR A 7 -2.63 8.53 7.87
N ALA A 8 -2.47 7.29 8.34
CA ALA A 8 -2.64 6.95 9.75
C ALA A 8 -1.62 7.67 10.65
N VAL A 9 -0.35 7.76 10.22
CA VAL A 9 0.67 8.54 10.92
C VAL A 9 0.28 10.02 10.97
N ALA A 10 -0.13 10.62 9.84
CA ALA A 10 -0.54 12.01 9.79
C ALA A 10 -1.74 12.28 10.71
N SER A 11 -2.72 11.39 10.72
CA SER A 11 -3.90 11.46 11.60
C SER A 11 -3.51 11.39 13.08
N HIS A 12 -2.63 10.46 13.44
CA HIS A 12 -2.15 10.31 14.81
C HIS A 12 -1.40 11.56 15.30
N VAL A 13 -0.46 12.07 14.50
CA VAL A 13 0.32 13.27 14.83
C VAL A 13 -0.59 14.51 14.96
N THR A 14 -1.55 14.67 14.05
CA THR A 14 -2.53 15.77 14.13
C THR A 14 -3.32 15.69 15.41
N HIS A 15 -3.81 14.51 15.79
CA HIS A 15 -4.56 14.33 17.01
C HIS A 15 -3.71 14.64 18.26
N GLN A 16 -2.46 14.17 18.32
CA GLN A 16 -1.54 14.50 19.41
C GLN A 16 -1.27 16.01 19.50
N TYR A 17 -1.03 16.67 18.36
CA TYR A 17 -0.84 18.11 18.32
C TYR A 17 -2.05 18.86 18.91
N GLN A 18 -3.26 18.54 18.45
CA GLN A 18 -4.48 19.17 18.93
C GLN A 18 -4.71 18.97 20.43
N GLN A 19 -4.40 17.78 20.95
CA GLN A 19 -4.49 17.50 22.39
C GLN A 19 -3.49 18.31 23.21
N GLN A 20 -2.26 18.48 22.72
CA GLN A 20 -1.20 19.19 23.44
C GLN A 20 -1.34 20.72 23.35
N SER A 21 -1.71 21.23 22.19
CA SER A 21 -1.80 22.68 21.92
C SER A 21 -3.16 23.27 22.25
N HIS A 22 -4.19 22.41 22.42
CA HIS A 22 -5.60 22.82 22.49
C HIS A 22 -6.07 23.63 21.29
N ASP A 23 -5.38 23.48 20.14
CA ASP A 23 -5.72 24.14 18.87
C ASP A 23 -6.99 23.52 18.29
N THR A 24 -8.00 24.33 18.09
CA THR A 24 -9.30 23.94 17.53
C THR A 24 -9.44 24.31 16.05
N THR A 25 -8.36 24.74 15.42
CA THR A 25 -8.36 25.08 13.99
C THR A 25 -8.72 23.84 13.14
N PRO A 26 -9.68 23.96 12.22
CA PRO A 26 -10.02 22.86 11.32
C PRO A 26 -8.79 22.38 10.55
N THR A 27 -8.50 21.08 10.66
CA THR A 27 -7.32 20.47 10.03
C THR A 27 -7.76 19.51 8.95
N VAL A 28 -7.15 19.62 7.77
CA VAL A 28 -7.36 18.70 6.64
C VAL A 28 -6.16 17.80 6.52
N ILE A 29 -6.39 16.49 6.59
CA ILE A 29 -5.36 15.48 6.38
C ILE A 29 -5.51 14.94 4.96
N VAL A 30 -4.46 15.09 4.14
CA VAL A 30 -4.47 14.63 2.76
C VAL A 30 -4.10 13.15 2.71
N SER A 31 -5.06 12.31 2.31
CA SER A 31 -4.83 10.88 2.08
C SER A 31 -4.42 10.65 0.63
N THR A 32 -3.17 10.29 0.40
CA THR A 32 -2.57 10.19 -0.94
C THR A 32 -2.42 8.76 -1.46
N ALA A 33 -2.77 7.76 -0.66
CA ALA A 33 -2.68 6.36 -1.04
C ALA A 33 -3.93 5.56 -0.62
N SER A 34 -4.18 4.47 -1.35
CA SER A 34 -5.20 3.49 -0.96
C SER A 34 -4.64 2.53 0.10
N PRO A 35 -5.46 2.05 1.06
CA PRO A 35 -5.09 0.98 1.97
C PRO A 35 -4.64 -0.30 1.24
N TYR A 36 -5.17 -0.57 0.07
CA TYR A 36 -4.83 -1.72 -0.77
C TYR A 36 -3.41 -1.67 -1.36
N LYS A 37 -2.71 -0.54 -1.24
CA LYS A 37 -1.29 -0.45 -1.60
C LYS A 37 -0.38 -1.10 -0.55
N PHE A 38 -0.87 -1.28 0.67
CA PHE A 38 -0.14 -1.83 1.81
C PHE A 38 -0.98 -2.89 2.55
N PRO A 39 -1.48 -3.92 1.82
CA PRO A 39 -2.52 -4.79 2.36
C PRO A 39 -2.07 -5.56 3.60
N GLU A 40 -0.81 -5.99 3.67
CA GLU A 40 -0.28 -6.73 4.82
C GLU A 40 -0.29 -5.87 6.09
N THR A 41 0.16 -4.62 5.96
CA THR A 41 0.25 -3.68 7.08
C THR A 41 -1.13 -3.27 7.58
N VAL A 42 -2.04 -2.97 6.65
CA VAL A 42 -3.41 -2.57 6.99
C VAL A 42 -4.18 -3.74 7.61
N TYR A 43 -4.08 -4.93 7.02
CA TYR A 43 -4.70 -6.12 7.58
C TYR A 43 -4.23 -6.40 9.02
N HIS A 44 -2.91 -6.34 9.24
CA HIS A 44 -2.34 -6.51 10.57
C HIS A 44 -2.84 -5.44 11.55
N ALA A 45 -2.88 -4.17 11.15
CA ALA A 45 -3.35 -3.09 11.99
C ALA A 45 -4.82 -3.23 12.41
N LEU A 46 -5.67 -3.79 11.53
CA LEU A 46 -7.10 -3.98 11.80
C LEU A 46 -7.40 -5.24 12.61
N THR A 47 -6.63 -6.31 12.42
CA THR A 47 -6.94 -7.64 12.99
C THR A 47 -5.97 -8.10 14.05
N ASN A 48 -4.82 -7.46 14.19
CA ASN A 48 -3.66 -7.91 14.96
C ASN A 48 -3.13 -9.30 14.53
N GLN A 49 -3.44 -9.72 13.29
CA GLN A 49 -3.02 -10.98 12.70
C GLN A 49 -2.15 -10.72 11.46
N LYS A 50 -1.29 -11.69 11.12
CA LYS A 50 -0.55 -11.66 9.87
C LYS A 50 -1.41 -12.21 8.73
N VAL A 51 -1.20 -11.68 7.53
CA VAL A 51 -1.79 -12.26 6.31
C VAL A 51 -1.23 -13.67 6.06
N SER A 52 -2.01 -14.52 5.41
CA SER A 52 -1.60 -15.89 5.06
C SER A 52 -0.47 -15.92 4.02
N GLN A 53 -0.51 -15.01 3.06
CA GLN A 53 0.47 -14.83 1.99
C GLN A 53 0.61 -13.35 1.66
N ILE A 54 1.78 -12.94 1.14
CA ILE A 54 2.06 -11.56 0.73
C ILE A 54 1.61 -11.27 -0.71
N GLY A 55 1.55 -9.99 -1.07
CA GLY A 55 1.20 -9.54 -2.42
C GLY A 55 -0.29 -9.61 -2.73
N LEU A 56 -0.65 -10.09 -3.92
CA LEU A 56 -2.05 -10.16 -4.35
C LEU A 56 -2.96 -10.99 -3.42
N PRO A 57 -2.53 -12.13 -2.86
CA PRO A 57 -3.33 -12.83 -1.86
C PRO A 57 -3.61 -11.99 -0.59
N ALA A 58 -2.66 -11.19 -0.13
CA ALA A 58 -2.89 -10.28 1.00
C ALA A 58 -3.91 -9.19 0.66
N LEU A 59 -3.86 -8.67 -0.57
CA LEU A 59 -4.84 -7.71 -1.06
C LEU A 59 -6.25 -8.32 -1.07
N GLN A 60 -6.40 -9.54 -1.57
CA GLN A 60 -7.68 -10.23 -1.56
C GLN A 60 -8.17 -10.47 -0.14
N GLN A 61 -7.29 -10.91 0.77
CA GLN A 61 -7.62 -11.12 2.18
C GLN A 61 -8.08 -9.83 2.87
N LEU A 62 -7.45 -8.70 2.55
CA LEU A 62 -7.89 -7.39 3.03
C LEU A 62 -9.25 -6.99 2.43
N HIS A 63 -9.45 -7.23 1.14
CA HIS A 63 -10.72 -6.95 0.47
C HIS A 63 -11.88 -7.75 1.09
N ASP A 64 -11.67 -9.03 1.35
CA ASP A 64 -12.67 -9.90 2.00
C ASP A 64 -13.03 -9.40 3.42
N LEU A 65 -12.03 -8.84 4.13
CA LEU A 65 -12.24 -8.23 5.45
C LEU A 65 -13.05 -6.94 5.39
N LEU A 66 -12.78 -6.07 4.40
CA LEU A 66 -13.39 -4.75 4.31
C LEU A 66 -14.76 -4.77 3.63
N GLY A 67 -14.98 -5.68 2.70
CA GLY A 67 -16.24 -5.82 1.96
C GLY A 67 -16.59 -4.62 1.06
N ASP A 68 -15.63 -3.76 0.77
CA ASP A 68 -15.81 -2.59 -0.09
C ASP A 68 -15.51 -2.90 -1.56
N GLN A 69 -15.84 -1.97 -2.46
CA GLN A 69 -15.49 -2.13 -3.88
C GLN A 69 -14.03 -1.74 -4.14
N LEU A 70 -13.27 -2.64 -4.74
CA LEU A 70 -11.95 -2.32 -5.26
C LEU A 70 -12.07 -1.28 -6.38
N SER A 71 -11.13 -0.32 -6.42
CA SER A 71 -11.04 0.57 -7.57
C SER A 71 -10.76 -0.23 -8.85
N ALA A 72 -11.20 0.28 -10.00
CA ALA A 72 -11.00 -0.39 -11.29
C ALA A 72 -9.52 -0.71 -11.57
N GLY A 73 -8.60 0.18 -11.15
CA GLY A 73 -7.16 -0.05 -11.30
C GLY A 73 -6.63 -1.20 -10.43
N VAL A 74 -7.13 -1.34 -9.21
CA VAL A 74 -6.75 -2.44 -8.31
C VAL A 74 -7.35 -3.75 -8.80
N GLN A 75 -8.62 -3.75 -9.22
CA GLN A 75 -9.26 -4.93 -9.79
C GLN A 75 -8.51 -5.43 -11.04
N ALA A 76 -8.12 -4.53 -11.93
CA ALA A 76 -7.34 -4.88 -13.11
C ALA A 76 -5.98 -5.53 -12.77
N LEU A 77 -5.37 -5.20 -11.63
CA LEU A 77 -4.13 -5.83 -11.19
C LEU A 77 -4.34 -7.26 -10.66
N VAL A 78 -5.45 -7.50 -9.97
CA VAL A 78 -5.79 -8.85 -9.46
C VAL A 78 -5.97 -9.85 -10.62
N ASP A 79 -6.55 -9.38 -11.72
CA ASP A 79 -6.87 -10.22 -12.88
C ASP A 79 -5.71 -10.39 -13.86
N GLN A 80 -4.56 -9.69 -13.65
CA GLN A 80 -3.41 -9.75 -14.54
C GLN A 80 -2.35 -10.75 -14.11
N THR A 81 -1.80 -11.46 -15.11
CA THR A 81 -0.56 -12.22 -14.91
C THR A 81 0.64 -11.27 -14.85
N PRO A 82 1.56 -11.42 -13.89
CA PRO A 82 2.78 -10.61 -13.82
C PRO A 82 3.55 -10.65 -15.15
N ARG A 83 3.88 -9.47 -15.68
CA ARG A 83 4.63 -9.37 -16.95
C ARG A 83 6.10 -9.75 -16.82
N GLN A 84 6.64 -9.62 -15.61
CA GLN A 84 8.06 -9.81 -15.32
C GLN A 84 8.18 -10.79 -14.15
N GLU A 85 8.68 -11.98 -14.44
CA GLU A 85 8.94 -13.01 -13.42
C GLU A 85 10.42 -13.09 -13.03
N LYS A 86 11.28 -12.37 -13.76
CA LYS A 86 12.72 -12.46 -13.56
C LYS A 86 13.17 -11.62 -12.37
N VAL A 87 13.67 -12.31 -11.35
CA VAL A 87 14.34 -11.68 -10.22
C VAL A 87 15.85 -11.66 -10.50
N ILE A 88 16.47 -10.50 -10.29
CA ILE A 88 17.92 -10.31 -10.45
C ILE A 88 18.52 -9.71 -9.19
N ASN A 89 19.84 -9.84 -9.05
CA ASN A 89 20.57 -9.12 -8.03
C ASN A 89 20.62 -7.62 -8.38
N PRO A 90 20.49 -6.69 -7.42
CA PRO A 90 20.64 -5.26 -7.68
C PRO A 90 21.92 -4.87 -8.42
N ALA A 91 23.02 -5.60 -8.19
CA ALA A 91 24.29 -5.39 -8.90
C ALA A 91 24.22 -5.66 -10.41
N ASP A 92 23.27 -6.46 -10.86
CA ASP A 92 23.12 -6.85 -12.28
C ASP A 92 22.14 -5.93 -13.03
N MET A 93 21.59 -4.92 -12.38
CA MET A 93 20.51 -4.08 -12.94
C MET A 93 20.98 -3.33 -14.19
N GLU A 94 22.16 -2.71 -14.16
CA GLU A 94 22.72 -1.98 -15.30
C GLU A 94 22.92 -2.89 -16.52
N THR A 95 23.51 -4.07 -16.29
CA THR A 95 23.72 -5.08 -17.34
C THR A 95 22.40 -5.55 -17.95
N LEU A 96 21.37 -5.79 -17.12
CA LEU A 96 20.06 -6.20 -17.62
C LEU A 96 19.40 -5.10 -18.45
N ILE A 97 19.42 -3.85 -17.97
CA ILE A 97 18.85 -2.71 -18.69
C ILE A 97 19.53 -2.51 -20.03
N SER A 98 20.87 -2.53 -20.06
CA SER A 98 21.66 -2.41 -21.30
C SER A 98 21.30 -3.52 -22.29
N LYS A 99 21.12 -4.73 -21.81
CA LYS A 99 20.70 -5.88 -22.64
C LYS A 99 19.28 -5.72 -23.20
N ILE A 100 18.32 -5.28 -22.37
CA ILE A 100 16.93 -5.10 -22.81
C ILE A 100 16.82 -3.99 -23.85
N LEU A 101 17.56 -2.91 -23.66
CA LEU A 101 17.56 -1.74 -24.55
C LEU A 101 18.53 -1.84 -25.71
N ASN A 102 19.26 -2.98 -25.85
CA ASN A 102 20.31 -3.19 -26.87
C ASN A 102 21.37 -2.06 -26.88
N LEU A 103 21.71 -1.54 -25.71
CA LEU A 103 22.79 -0.55 -25.56
C LEU A 103 24.14 -1.26 -25.67
N LYS A 104 25.07 -0.67 -26.43
CA LYS A 104 26.46 -1.16 -26.57
C LYS A 104 27.33 -0.61 -25.47
#